data_72a7a189d11b3df47aa1a4e196b949ab
#
_entry.id   72a7a189d11b3df47aa1a4e196b949ab
#
_cell.length_a   1.000
_cell.length_b   1.000
_cell.length_c   1.000
_cell.angle_alpha   90.00
_cell.angle_beta   90.00
_cell.angle_gamma   90.00
#
_symmetry.space_group_name_H-M   'P 1'
#
loop_
_entity.id
_entity.type
_entity.pdbx_description
1 polymer ?
#
loop_
_entity_poly.entity_id
_entity_poly.type
_entity_poly.pdbx_seq_one_letter_code
_entity_poly.pdbx_strand_id
1 'polypeptide(L)'
;MLQVQEAYSFYRTYILEYSRDKAAIYGQYGFSLQGSVGSKDWEVFAAILLNDRARTGNGADLINHEVKSAVIGGSFEYQYHRSRGLNKLTDDRDVDHIFVARSETYMNVEVWLVERSKMVSIFDRWLPELLQNYENLDRQRFRRSVTYGFVRNQGVRLLTISNGELTYFLEAT
;
A
#
# COMPACT_ATOMS: atom_id res chain seq x y z
N MET A 1 -11.10 11.47 11.78
CA MET A 1 -10.19 11.18 12.93
C MET A 1 -9.59 9.80 12.71
N LEU A 2 -8.26 9.63 12.85
CA LEU A 2 -7.59 8.34 12.69
C LEU A 2 -7.96 7.39 13.83
N GLN A 3 -8.23 6.12 13.49
CA GLN A 3 -8.53 5.04 14.45
C GLN A 3 -7.23 4.26 14.76
N VAL A 4 -6.29 4.95 15.41
CA VAL A 4 -4.91 4.47 15.59
C VAL A 4 -4.83 3.20 16.44
N GLN A 5 -5.57 3.16 17.56
CA GLN A 5 -5.51 2.03 18.48
C GLN A 5 -6.13 0.77 17.91
N GLU A 6 -7.24 0.91 17.17
CA GLU A 6 -7.90 -0.18 16.49
C GLU A 6 -7.01 -0.76 15.36
N ALA A 7 -6.40 0.13 14.57
CA ALA A 7 -5.46 -0.29 13.52
C ALA A 7 -4.22 -0.97 14.12
N TYR A 8 -3.67 -0.44 15.21
CA TYR A 8 -2.53 -1.06 15.89
C TYR A 8 -2.89 -2.43 16.49
N SER A 9 -4.09 -2.57 17.07
CA SER A 9 -4.59 -3.87 17.55
C SER A 9 -4.70 -4.88 16.41
N PHE A 10 -5.27 -4.48 15.27
CA PHE A 10 -5.33 -5.32 14.07
C PHE A 10 -3.94 -5.74 13.59
N TYR A 11 -3.01 -4.78 13.49
CA TYR A 11 -1.63 -5.07 13.11
C TYR A 11 -0.99 -6.10 14.04
N ARG A 12 -1.10 -5.94 15.35
CA ARG A 12 -0.52 -6.87 16.33
C ARG A 12 -1.05 -8.29 16.13
N THR A 13 -2.36 -8.45 16.07
CA THR A 13 -3.01 -9.76 16.04
C THR A 13 -2.87 -10.45 14.69
N TYR A 14 -3.19 -9.73 13.61
CA TYR A 14 -3.37 -10.36 12.29
C TYR A 14 -2.16 -10.20 11.35
N ILE A 15 -1.23 -9.32 11.66
CA ILE A 15 -0.01 -9.13 10.88
C ILE A 15 1.21 -9.63 11.65
N LEU A 16 1.50 -9.06 12.81
CA LEU A 16 2.73 -9.34 13.54
C LEU A 16 2.73 -10.74 14.16
N GLU A 17 1.74 -11.08 14.97
CA GLU A 17 1.66 -12.40 15.65
C GLU A 17 1.54 -13.51 14.60
N TYR A 18 0.67 -13.33 13.61
CA TYR A 18 0.50 -14.29 12.53
C TYR A 18 1.79 -14.53 11.71
N SER A 19 2.58 -13.47 11.46
CA SER A 19 3.86 -13.61 10.78
C SER A 19 4.92 -14.29 11.66
N ARG A 20 4.91 -14.04 12.98
CA ARG A 20 5.80 -14.70 13.94
C ARG A 20 5.54 -16.21 14.01
N ASP A 21 4.29 -16.63 14.02
CA ASP A 21 3.93 -18.05 14.01
C ASP A 21 4.45 -18.77 12.77
N LYS A 22 4.46 -18.08 11.62
CA LYS A 22 5.02 -18.62 10.38
C LYS A 22 6.55 -18.61 10.33
N ALA A 23 7.20 -17.66 11.01
CA ALA A 23 8.64 -17.43 10.87
C ALA A 23 9.49 -18.67 11.17
N ALA A 24 9.14 -19.41 12.23
CA ALA A 24 9.86 -20.64 12.61
C ALA A 24 9.74 -21.72 11.52
N ILE A 25 8.53 -21.93 11.00
CA ILE A 25 8.26 -22.93 9.96
C ILE A 25 8.93 -22.52 8.65
N TYR A 26 8.81 -21.27 8.24
CA TYR A 26 9.42 -20.77 7.01
C TYR A 26 10.95 -20.87 7.06
N GLY A 27 11.55 -20.48 8.20
CA GLY A 27 13.00 -20.59 8.42
C GLY A 27 13.49 -22.04 8.38
N GLN A 28 12.73 -22.98 8.94
CA GLN A 28 13.07 -24.40 8.90
C GLN A 28 13.19 -24.95 7.48
N TYR A 29 12.39 -24.44 6.55
CA TYR A 29 12.37 -24.84 5.15
C TYR A 29 13.12 -23.87 4.22
N GLY A 30 13.83 -22.88 4.76
CA GLY A 30 14.61 -21.90 3.96
C GLY A 30 13.80 -20.86 3.21
N PHE A 31 12.54 -20.64 3.58
CA PHE A 31 11.72 -19.60 2.97
C PHE A 31 11.84 -18.26 3.71
N SER A 32 11.82 -17.18 2.94
CA SER A 32 11.71 -15.82 3.51
C SER A 32 10.32 -15.60 4.09
N LEU A 33 10.25 -14.83 5.18
CA LEU A 33 8.99 -14.37 5.74
C LEU A 33 8.32 -13.29 4.87
N GLN A 34 9.11 -12.60 4.04
CA GLN A 34 8.61 -11.60 3.10
C GLN A 34 7.52 -12.19 2.20
N GLY A 35 6.39 -11.50 2.09
CA GLY A 35 5.23 -11.94 1.31
C GLY A 35 4.28 -12.90 2.05
N SER A 36 4.57 -13.25 3.31
CA SER A 36 3.68 -14.07 4.13
C SER A 36 2.40 -13.33 4.57
N VAL A 37 2.43 -12.00 4.56
CA VAL A 37 1.28 -11.10 4.77
C VAL A 37 0.83 -10.56 3.42
N GLY A 38 -0.43 -10.74 3.09
CA GLY A 38 -1.00 -10.34 1.80
C GLY A 38 -1.28 -8.84 1.70
N SER A 39 -1.47 -8.34 0.48
CA SER A 39 -1.89 -6.94 0.27
C SER A 39 -3.21 -6.63 0.95
N LYS A 40 -4.12 -7.61 0.98
CA LYS A 40 -5.44 -7.47 1.60
C LYS A 40 -5.37 -7.13 3.09
N ASP A 41 -4.40 -7.66 3.81
CA ASP A 41 -4.23 -7.33 5.23
C ASP A 41 -3.84 -5.87 5.42
N TRP A 42 -3.02 -5.31 4.52
CA TRP A 42 -2.64 -3.90 4.53
C TRP A 42 -3.77 -2.97 4.10
N GLU A 43 -4.63 -3.41 3.17
CA GLU A 43 -5.84 -2.68 2.80
C GLU A 43 -6.82 -2.61 3.99
N VAL A 44 -7.03 -3.72 4.70
CA VAL A 44 -7.87 -3.75 5.90
C VAL A 44 -7.28 -2.89 7.02
N PHE A 45 -5.97 -2.99 7.26
CA PHE A 45 -5.27 -2.14 8.22
C PHE A 45 -5.46 -0.64 7.92
N ALA A 46 -5.28 -0.24 6.65
CA ALA A 46 -5.48 1.14 6.22
C ALA A 46 -6.95 1.57 6.34
N ALA A 47 -7.89 0.69 5.99
CA ALA A 47 -9.33 0.96 6.14
C ALA A 47 -9.71 1.25 7.61
N ILE A 48 -9.20 0.45 8.55
CA ILE A 48 -9.41 0.68 9.99
C ILE A 48 -8.78 2.01 10.40
N LEU A 49 -7.50 2.24 10.07
CA LEU A 49 -6.77 3.45 10.45
C LEU A 49 -7.48 4.73 10.02
N LEU A 50 -8.03 4.73 8.80
CA LEU A 50 -8.66 5.90 8.18
C LEU A 50 -10.17 5.98 8.45
N ASN A 51 -10.76 4.97 9.07
CA ASN A 51 -12.21 4.79 9.14
C ASN A 51 -12.86 4.86 7.74
N ASP A 52 -12.20 4.23 6.77
CA ASP A 52 -12.68 4.08 5.38
C ASP A 52 -13.17 2.64 5.15
N ARG A 53 -13.74 2.39 3.99
CA ARG A 53 -14.31 1.08 3.63
C ARG A 53 -13.81 0.62 2.27
N ALA A 54 -13.80 -0.69 2.07
CA ALA A 54 -13.50 -1.27 0.77
C ALA A 54 -14.45 -0.72 -0.29
N ARG A 55 -13.89 -0.35 -1.43
CA ARG A 55 -14.69 0.00 -2.62
C ARG A 55 -15.16 -1.29 -3.28
N THR A 56 -16.44 -1.36 -3.60
CA THR A 56 -16.99 -2.50 -4.34
C THR A 56 -16.69 -2.34 -5.83
N GLY A 57 -16.31 -3.43 -6.49
CA GLY A 57 -16.04 -3.44 -7.93
C GLY A 57 -14.57 -3.18 -8.28
N ASN A 58 -14.34 -2.52 -9.43
CA ASN A 58 -13.00 -2.19 -9.91
C ASN A 58 -12.65 -0.76 -9.51
N GLY A 59 -11.38 -0.46 -9.34
CA GLY A 59 -10.91 0.88 -8.99
C GLY A 59 -9.96 0.85 -7.80
N ALA A 60 -9.93 1.93 -7.04
CA ALA A 60 -9.14 2.03 -5.83
C ALA A 60 -9.57 1.00 -4.77
N ASP A 61 -8.66 0.63 -3.88
CA ASP A 61 -8.89 -0.41 -2.87
C ASP A 61 -9.97 0.01 -1.85
N LEU A 62 -10.01 1.30 -1.50
CA LEU A 62 -10.98 1.89 -0.58
C LEU A 62 -11.84 2.95 -1.29
N ILE A 63 -12.90 3.41 -0.64
CA ILE A 63 -13.80 4.43 -1.21
C ILE A 63 -13.03 5.71 -1.56
N ASN A 64 -12.14 6.16 -0.67
CA ASN A 64 -11.42 7.42 -0.80
C ASN A 64 -9.90 7.26 -1.00
N HIS A 65 -9.37 6.03 -0.93
CA HIS A 65 -7.93 5.80 -0.94
C HIS A 65 -7.53 4.57 -1.75
N GLU A 66 -6.39 4.67 -2.42
CA GLU A 66 -5.64 3.52 -2.93
C GLU A 66 -4.56 3.12 -1.91
N VAL A 67 -4.37 1.83 -1.67
CA VAL A 67 -3.40 1.31 -0.69
C VAL A 67 -2.28 0.56 -1.39
N LYS A 68 -1.03 0.91 -1.09
CA LYS A 68 0.15 0.21 -1.60
C LYS A 68 1.08 -0.17 -0.46
N SER A 69 1.62 -1.37 -0.50
CA SER A 69 2.62 -1.81 0.46
C SER A 69 3.91 -2.26 -0.22
N ALA A 70 5.05 -1.93 0.41
CA ALA A 70 6.37 -2.32 -0.04
C ALA A 70 7.33 -2.49 1.14
N VAL A 71 8.50 -3.08 0.89
CA VAL A 71 9.60 -3.08 1.86
C VAL A 71 10.14 -1.65 2.01
N ILE A 72 10.53 -1.26 3.22
CA ILE A 72 11.14 0.05 3.49
C ILE A 72 12.34 0.26 2.57
N GLY A 73 12.38 1.41 1.91
CA GLY A 73 13.40 1.73 0.89
C GLY A 73 13.09 1.22 -0.51
N GLY A 74 12.10 0.35 -0.68
CA GLY A 74 11.68 -0.19 -1.97
C GLY A 74 10.76 0.74 -2.76
N SER A 75 10.10 0.21 -3.76
CA SER A 75 9.15 0.93 -4.59
C SER A 75 7.76 0.31 -4.50
N PHE A 76 6.75 1.15 -4.52
CA PHE A 76 5.34 0.77 -4.47
C PHE A 76 4.82 0.53 -5.88
N GLU A 77 4.50 -0.72 -6.21
CA GLU A 77 4.08 -1.12 -7.54
C GLU A 77 2.59 -0.85 -7.78
N TYR A 78 2.31 -0.28 -8.95
CA TYR A 78 0.99 -0.18 -9.58
C TYR A 78 0.95 -1.12 -10.77
N GLN A 79 -0.08 -1.96 -10.81
CA GLN A 79 -0.27 -2.91 -11.88
C GLN A 79 -1.66 -2.73 -12.50
N TYR A 80 -1.67 -2.51 -13.81
CA TYR A 80 -2.88 -2.34 -14.60
C TYR A 80 -3.01 -3.49 -15.58
N HIS A 81 -4.13 -4.20 -15.50
CA HIS A 81 -4.43 -5.30 -16.42
C HIS A 81 -5.13 -4.74 -17.66
N ARG A 82 -4.80 -5.25 -18.85
CA ARG A 82 -5.31 -4.77 -20.14
C ARG A 82 -6.83 -4.57 -20.17
N SER A 83 -7.59 -5.48 -19.60
CA SER A 83 -9.06 -5.44 -19.65
C SER A 83 -9.69 -4.27 -18.86
N ARG A 84 -8.98 -3.72 -17.88
CA ARG A 84 -9.52 -2.72 -16.92
C ARG A 84 -8.52 -1.63 -16.51
N GLY A 85 -7.31 -1.68 -17.07
CA GLY A 85 -6.20 -0.86 -16.60
C GLY A 85 -6.43 0.63 -16.78
N LEU A 86 -7.10 1.04 -17.86
CA LEU A 86 -7.42 2.43 -18.09
C LEU A 86 -8.37 2.97 -17.00
N ASN A 87 -9.45 2.26 -16.73
CA ASN A 87 -10.41 2.67 -15.70
C ASN A 87 -9.77 2.70 -14.32
N LYS A 88 -8.98 1.64 -13.98
CA LYS A 88 -8.29 1.61 -12.69
C LYS A 88 -7.27 2.75 -12.55
N LEU A 89 -6.50 3.06 -13.60
CA LEU A 89 -5.55 4.17 -13.55
C LEU A 89 -6.26 5.51 -13.32
N THR A 90 -7.42 5.72 -13.98
CA THR A 90 -8.24 6.91 -13.77
C THR A 90 -8.80 6.97 -12.35
N ASP A 91 -9.31 5.86 -11.83
CA ASP A 91 -9.81 5.77 -10.46
C ASP A 91 -8.71 6.02 -9.43
N ASP A 92 -7.51 5.43 -9.63
CA ASP A 92 -6.35 5.64 -8.75
C ASP A 92 -5.89 7.11 -8.76
N ARG A 93 -5.97 7.79 -9.90
CA ARG A 93 -5.64 9.22 -10.04
C ARG A 93 -6.53 10.15 -9.20
N ASP A 94 -7.77 9.73 -8.97
CA ASP A 94 -8.81 10.57 -8.37
C ASP A 94 -8.97 10.40 -6.86
N VAL A 95 -8.17 9.54 -6.22
CA VAL A 95 -8.17 9.29 -4.78
C VAL A 95 -6.83 9.64 -4.12
N ASP A 96 -6.83 9.76 -2.80
CA ASP A 96 -5.60 9.86 -2.02
C ASP A 96 -4.92 8.48 -1.90
N HIS A 97 -3.62 8.47 -1.64
CA HIS A 97 -2.84 7.24 -1.62
C HIS A 97 -2.26 6.96 -0.24
N ILE A 98 -2.44 5.75 0.23
CA ILE A 98 -1.82 5.24 1.46
C ILE A 98 -0.68 4.31 1.09
N PHE A 99 0.51 4.65 1.55
CA PHE A 99 1.71 3.87 1.36
C PHE A 99 2.15 3.25 2.69
N VAL A 100 2.17 1.93 2.74
CA VAL A 100 2.63 1.15 3.89
C VAL A 100 4.02 0.63 3.58
N ALA A 101 5.05 1.26 4.15
CA ALA A 101 6.43 0.79 4.09
C ALA A 101 6.70 -0.12 5.30
N ARG A 102 7.18 -1.33 5.07
CA ARG A 102 7.35 -2.34 6.12
C ARG A 102 8.70 -3.04 6.05
N SER A 103 9.23 -3.52 7.17
CA SER A 103 10.36 -4.44 7.16
C SER A 103 9.95 -5.82 6.63
N GLU A 104 10.91 -6.64 6.24
CA GLU A 104 10.67 -8.02 5.81
C GLU A 104 10.06 -8.89 6.92
N THR A 105 10.36 -8.56 8.19
CA THR A 105 9.83 -9.24 9.38
C THR A 105 8.54 -8.63 9.91
N TYR A 106 8.02 -7.59 9.25
CA TYR A 106 6.83 -6.84 9.66
C TYR A 106 6.93 -6.12 11.02
N MET A 107 8.09 -6.13 11.68
CA MET A 107 8.29 -5.48 12.98
C MET A 107 8.38 -3.95 12.90
N ASN A 108 8.78 -3.42 11.73
CA ASN A 108 8.83 -1.98 11.49
C ASN A 108 7.87 -1.62 10.37
N VAL A 109 7.02 -0.63 10.62
CA VAL A 109 6.01 -0.17 9.67
C VAL A 109 5.93 1.35 9.72
N GLU A 110 5.90 1.98 8.55
CA GLU A 110 5.59 3.39 8.37
C GLU A 110 4.37 3.53 7.45
N VAL A 111 3.42 4.34 7.84
CA VAL A 111 2.23 4.63 7.05
C VAL A 111 2.24 6.09 6.63
N TRP A 112 2.13 6.32 5.33
CA TRP A 112 2.19 7.63 4.71
C TRP A 112 0.94 7.90 3.89
N LEU A 113 0.38 9.10 4.02
CA LEU A 113 -0.66 9.64 3.14
C LEU A 113 0.00 10.57 2.11
N VAL A 114 -0.23 10.31 0.83
CA VAL A 114 0.10 11.25 -0.25
C VAL A 114 -1.20 11.68 -0.90
N GLU A 115 -1.50 12.95 -0.83
CA GLU A 115 -2.69 13.52 -1.45
C GLU A 115 -2.69 13.31 -2.98
N ARG A 116 -3.87 13.07 -3.55
CA ARG A 116 -4.05 12.93 -5.00
C ARG A 116 -3.41 14.07 -5.80
N SER A 117 -3.47 15.29 -5.28
CA SER A 117 -2.87 16.49 -5.91
C SER A 117 -1.37 16.32 -6.19
N LYS A 118 -0.65 15.55 -5.37
CA LYS A 118 0.77 15.24 -5.55
C LYS A 118 1.02 14.08 -6.51
N MET A 119 -0.01 13.26 -6.72
CA MET A 119 0.06 12.06 -7.58
C MET A 119 -0.39 12.33 -9.02
N VAL A 120 -1.22 13.33 -9.27
CA VAL A 120 -1.80 13.63 -10.59
C VAL A 120 -0.76 13.66 -11.71
N SER A 121 0.36 14.36 -11.54
CA SER A 121 1.41 14.45 -12.58
C SER A 121 2.07 13.10 -12.90
N ILE A 122 2.10 12.17 -11.95
CA ILE A 122 2.62 10.81 -12.14
C ILE A 122 1.65 10.03 -13.02
N PHE A 123 0.36 10.06 -12.70
CA PHE A 123 -0.67 9.37 -13.46
C PHE A 123 -0.86 9.95 -14.86
N ASP A 124 -0.81 11.28 -15.01
CA ASP A 124 -0.88 11.96 -16.31
C ASP A 124 0.27 11.53 -17.24
N ARG A 125 1.45 11.26 -16.69
CA ARG A 125 2.57 10.69 -17.46
C ARG A 125 2.36 9.21 -17.78
N TRP A 126 1.81 8.42 -16.85
CA TRP A 126 1.60 6.98 -17.05
C TRP A 126 0.47 6.67 -18.04
N LEU A 127 -0.53 7.54 -18.16
CA LEU A 127 -1.67 7.33 -19.05
C LEU A 127 -1.27 7.10 -20.52
N PRO A 128 -0.51 7.98 -21.18
CA PRO A 128 -0.07 7.72 -22.57
C PRO A 128 0.83 6.48 -22.68
N GLU A 129 1.69 6.23 -21.67
CA GLU A 129 2.54 5.03 -21.65
C GLU A 129 1.71 3.74 -21.52
N LEU A 130 0.61 3.75 -20.75
CA LEU A 130 -0.33 2.64 -20.65
C LEU A 130 -1.04 2.38 -21.99
N LEU A 131 -1.52 3.42 -22.64
CA LEU A 131 -2.17 3.30 -23.95
C LEU A 131 -1.21 2.71 -24.98
N GLN A 132 0.01 3.23 -25.08
CA GLN A 132 1.06 2.70 -25.94
C GLN A 132 1.42 1.26 -25.60
N ASN A 133 1.50 0.89 -24.33
CA ASN A 133 1.78 -0.50 -23.93
C ASN A 133 0.72 -1.47 -24.45
N TYR A 134 -0.55 -1.03 -24.52
CA TYR A 134 -1.66 -1.87 -24.95
C TYR A 134 -1.90 -1.89 -26.48
N GLU A 135 -1.15 -1.13 -27.26
CA GLU A 135 -1.09 -1.29 -28.73
C GLU A 135 -0.53 -2.68 -29.08
N ASN A 136 0.40 -3.20 -28.28
CA ASN A 136 0.84 -4.58 -28.40
C ASN A 136 -0.16 -5.54 -27.75
N LEU A 137 -0.82 -6.37 -28.56
CA LEU A 137 -1.88 -7.29 -28.14
C LEU A 137 -1.38 -8.38 -27.17
N ASP A 138 -0.11 -8.73 -27.20
CA ASP A 138 0.50 -9.75 -26.33
C ASP A 138 0.73 -9.23 -24.90
N ARG A 139 0.77 -7.91 -24.74
CA ARG A 139 0.97 -7.29 -23.41
C ARG A 139 -0.32 -7.24 -22.62
N GLN A 140 -0.37 -8.02 -21.54
CA GLN A 140 -1.56 -8.10 -20.67
C GLN A 140 -1.48 -7.16 -19.47
N ARG A 141 -0.30 -6.64 -19.13
CA ARG A 141 -0.07 -5.83 -17.94
C ARG A 141 0.82 -4.65 -18.23
N PHE A 142 0.46 -3.52 -17.66
CA PHE A 142 1.29 -2.33 -17.54
C PHE A 142 1.68 -2.15 -16.08
N ARG A 143 2.96 -1.94 -15.81
CA ARG A 143 3.48 -1.77 -14.45
C ARG A 143 4.29 -0.51 -14.35
N ARG A 144 4.08 0.23 -13.26
CA ARG A 144 4.85 1.40 -12.86
C ARG A 144 4.99 1.40 -11.34
N SER A 145 5.90 2.20 -10.83
CA SER A 145 6.10 2.29 -9.39
C SER A 145 6.38 3.71 -8.93
N VAL A 146 6.02 3.96 -7.69
CA VAL A 146 6.35 5.16 -6.92
C VAL A 146 7.46 4.80 -5.94
N THR A 147 8.53 5.59 -5.88
CA THR A 147 9.66 5.30 -5.00
C THR A 147 9.34 5.67 -3.55
N TYR A 148 9.93 4.96 -2.61
CA TYR A 148 9.86 5.30 -1.18
C TYR A 148 10.37 6.73 -0.90
N GLY A 149 11.41 7.19 -1.60
CA GLY A 149 11.92 8.57 -1.47
C GLY A 149 10.89 9.61 -1.86
N PHE A 150 10.12 9.40 -2.95
CA PHE A 150 9.02 10.28 -3.33
C PHE A 150 7.95 10.33 -2.23
N VAL A 151 7.53 9.17 -1.73
CA VAL A 151 6.50 9.08 -0.68
C VAL A 151 6.91 9.85 0.58
N ARG A 152 8.16 9.71 1.03
CA ARG A 152 8.67 10.45 2.19
C ARG A 152 8.74 11.96 1.98
N ASN A 153 9.05 12.38 0.75
CA ASN A 153 9.21 13.80 0.43
C ASN A 153 7.85 14.52 0.20
N GLN A 154 6.84 13.81 -0.28
CA GLN A 154 5.55 14.40 -0.65
C GLN A 154 4.43 14.05 0.32
N GLY A 155 4.60 13.01 1.12
CA GLY A 155 3.58 12.48 2.01
C GLY A 155 3.64 13.04 3.42
N VAL A 156 2.50 12.88 4.11
CA VAL A 156 2.36 13.08 5.55
C VAL A 156 2.43 11.72 6.24
N ARG A 157 3.34 11.59 7.19
CA ARG A 157 3.44 10.35 7.98
C ARG A 157 2.29 10.27 8.98
N LEU A 158 1.48 9.23 8.85
CA LEU A 158 0.31 9.00 9.70
C LEU A 158 0.66 8.19 10.96
N LEU A 159 1.54 7.19 10.82
CA LEU A 159 1.85 6.25 11.89
C LEU A 159 3.23 5.63 11.69
N THR A 160 3.90 5.32 12.80
CA THR A 160 5.13 4.50 12.80
C THR A 160 5.04 3.44 13.89
N ILE A 161 5.40 2.22 13.52
CA ILE A 161 5.61 1.09 14.42
C ILE A 161 7.09 0.73 14.33
N SER A 162 7.77 0.60 15.47
CA SER A 162 9.18 0.22 15.54
C SER A 162 9.34 -0.96 16.49
N ASN A 163 9.97 -2.04 16.04
CA ASN A 163 10.14 -3.28 16.78
C ASN A 163 8.82 -3.88 17.31
N GLY A 164 7.74 -3.69 16.55
CA GLY A 164 6.40 -4.15 16.91
C GLY A 164 5.61 -3.22 17.82
N GLU A 165 6.21 -2.10 18.26
CA GLU A 165 5.56 -1.14 19.15
C GLU A 165 5.22 0.16 18.41
N LEU A 166 4.04 0.72 18.73
CA LEU A 166 3.58 2.00 18.20
C LEU A 166 4.44 3.14 18.78
N THR A 167 5.22 3.81 17.93
CA THR A 167 6.17 4.85 18.37
C THR A 167 5.81 6.26 17.91
N TYR A 168 4.93 6.37 16.91
CA TYR A 168 4.45 7.66 16.40
C TYR A 168 3.07 7.51 15.78
N PHE A 169 2.23 8.52 15.95
CA PHE A 169 1.02 8.72 15.16
C PHE A 169 0.69 10.21 15.05
N LEU A 170 0.05 10.58 13.94
CA LEU A 170 -0.41 11.95 13.70
C LEU A 170 -1.65 12.21 14.57
N GLU A 171 -1.52 13.14 15.51
CA GLU A 171 -2.66 13.62 16.30
C GLU A 171 -3.58 14.49 15.45
N ALA A 172 -4.87 14.35 15.63
CA ALA A 172 -5.82 15.26 15.01
C ALA A 172 -5.69 16.64 15.67
N THR A 173 -5.31 17.63 14.92
CA THR A 173 -5.39 19.05 15.31
C THR A 173 -6.81 19.56 15.29
#